data_e6651b2d2c97534aa5299daf4b3ae838
#
_entry.id   e6651b2d2c97534aa5299daf4b3ae838
#
_cell.length_a   1.000
_cell.length_b   1.000
_cell.length_c   1.000
_cell.angle_alpha   90.00
_cell.angle_beta   90.00
_cell.angle_gamma   90.00
#
_symmetry.space_group_name_H-M   'P 1'
#
loop_
_entity.id
_entity.type
_entity.pdbx_description
1 polymer ?
#
loop_
_entity_poly.entity_id
_entity_poly.type
_entity_poly.pdbx_seq_one_letter_code
_entity_poly.pdbx_strand_id
1 'polypeptide(L)'
;RMTKEIVLNALLMALWRRNPQKAVLVHSDQVSQYTSYEWQSFLKSHGLEGSMSRRGNCHDNAVAESFFQLLKRERIKKKIYGTREEARSDIFDYIEMFYNSKRRHGSSDKMPPTEYEKRYYRRLESV
;
A
#
# COMPACT_ATOMS: atom_id res chain seq x y z
N ARG A 1 9.41 6.11 -15.61
CA ARG A 1 8.08 6.11 -16.22
C ARG A 1 7.22 4.98 -15.65
N MET A 2 6.04 5.33 -15.19
CA MET A 2 5.11 4.32 -14.66
C MET A 2 4.38 3.64 -15.82
N THR A 3 4.42 2.29 -15.86
CA THR A 3 3.71 1.49 -16.84
C THR A 3 2.66 0.63 -16.14
N LYS A 4 1.69 0.13 -16.90
CA LYS A 4 0.66 -0.75 -16.33
C LYS A 4 1.24 -2.04 -15.77
N GLU A 5 2.33 -2.56 -16.34
CA GLU A 5 3.00 -3.75 -15.85
C GLU A 5 3.55 -3.57 -14.45
N ILE A 6 4.13 -2.41 -14.15
CA ILE A 6 4.64 -2.10 -12.81
C ILE A 6 3.50 -2.14 -11.79
N VAL A 7 2.37 -1.54 -12.13
CA VAL A 7 1.19 -1.47 -11.26
C VAL A 7 0.61 -2.85 -11.02
N LEU A 8 0.43 -3.63 -12.08
CA LEU A 8 -0.11 -5.00 -11.98
C LEU A 8 0.81 -5.91 -11.18
N ASN A 9 2.12 -5.81 -11.39
CA ASN A 9 3.09 -6.60 -10.63
C ASN A 9 3.09 -6.23 -9.15
N ALA A 10 2.99 -4.95 -8.82
CA ALA A 10 2.92 -4.52 -7.43
C ALA A 10 1.68 -5.09 -6.73
N LEU A 11 0.53 -5.04 -7.40
CA LEU A 11 -0.71 -5.60 -6.86
C LEU A 11 -0.62 -7.12 -6.71
N LEU A 12 -0.03 -7.80 -7.68
CA LEU A 12 0.16 -9.25 -7.63
C LEU A 12 1.04 -9.65 -6.43
N MET A 13 2.12 -8.91 -6.20
CA MET A 13 2.99 -9.14 -5.03
C MET A 13 2.22 -8.96 -3.72
N ALA A 14 1.38 -7.95 -3.64
CA ALA A 14 0.56 -7.71 -2.46
C ALA A 14 -0.43 -8.85 -2.21
N LEU A 15 -1.07 -9.35 -3.27
CA LEU A 15 -1.98 -10.49 -3.18
C LEU A 15 -1.28 -11.76 -2.71
N TRP A 16 -0.10 -12.03 -3.25
CA TRP A 16 0.70 -13.18 -2.83
C TRP A 16 1.04 -13.11 -1.35
N ARG A 17 1.44 -11.94 -0.91
CA ARG A 17 1.90 -11.73 0.46
C ARG A 17 0.75 -11.77 1.46
N ARG A 18 -0.37 -11.13 1.14
CA ARG A 18 -1.52 -11.03 2.03
C ARG A 18 -2.43 -12.25 1.98
N ASN A 19 -2.45 -12.94 0.85
CA ASN A 19 -3.29 -14.11 0.60
C ASN A 19 -4.73 -13.93 1.14
N PRO A 20 -5.46 -12.91 0.66
CA PRO A 20 -6.78 -12.59 1.22
C PRO A 20 -7.80 -13.70 0.95
N GLN A 21 -8.59 -14.02 1.95
CA GLN A 21 -9.63 -15.04 1.87
C GLN A 21 -10.98 -14.47 1.42
N LYS A 22 -11.13 -13.16 1.46
CA LYS A 22 -12.36 -12.45 1.05
C LYS A 22 -12.01 -11.39 0.03
N ALA A 23 -13.03 -10.89 -0.68
CA ALA A 23 -12.85 -9.80 -1.62
C ALA A 23 -12.23 -8.58 -0.92
N VAL A 24 -11.24 -7.99 -1.57
CA VAL A 24 -10.54 -6.81 -1.07
C VAL A 24 -10.84 -5.64 -1.98
N LEU A 25 -11.11 -4.49 -1.40
CA LEU A 25 -11.30 -3.26 -2.12
C LEU A 25 -9.94 -2.63 -2.44
N VAL A 26 -9.66 -2.43 -3.72
CA VAL A 26 -8.41 -1.80 -4.18
C VAL A 26 -8.73 -0.39 -4.66
N HIS A 27 -8.21 0.60 -3.94
CA HIS A 27 -8.44 2.00 -4.27
C HIS A 27 -7.30 2.55 -5.12
N SER A 28 -7.66 3.31 -6.14
CA SER A 28 -6.70 3.97 -7.03
C SER A 28 -7.19 5.37 -7.42
N ASP A 29 -6.29 6.17 -7.96
CA ASP A 29 -6.68 7.45 -8.55
C ASP A 29 -7.14 7.27 -10.01
N GLN A 30 -7.56 8.36 -10.65
CA GLN A 30 -8.07 8.33 -12.02
C GLN A 30 -6.97 8.54 -13.07
N VAL A 31 -5.85 7.85 -12.94
CA VAL A 31 -4.86 7.85 -14.02
C VAL A 31 -5.16 6.73 -15.03
N SER A 32 -4.66 6.90 -16.25
CA SER A 32 -5.00 6.01 -17.36
C SER A 32 -4.71 4.53 -17.10
N GLN A 33 -3.69 4.21 -16.30
CA GLN A 33 -3.35 2.83 -15.96
C GLN A 33 -4.48 2.12 -15.21
N TYR A 34 -5.21 2.85 -14.37
CA TYR A 34 -6.27 2.29 -13.53
C TYR A 34 -7.65 2.30 -14.18
N THR A 35 -7.80 3.00 -15.31
CA THR A 35 -9.04 3.02 -16.08
C THR A 35 -9.02 2.01 -17.23
N SER A 36 -7.88 1.35 -17.46
CA SER A 36 -7.72 0.41 -18.56
C SER A 36 -8.55 -0.85 -18.38
N TYR A 37 -8.93 -1.46 -19.50
CA TYR A 37 -9.63 -2.73 -19.50
C TYR A 37 -8.79 -3.83 -18.81
N GLU A 38 -7.47 -3.81 -19.02
CA GLU A 38 -6.57 -4.79 -18.42
C GLU A 38 -6.57 -4.70 -16.90
N TRP A 39 -6.58 -3.49 -16.35
CA TRP A 39 -6.66 -3.28 -14.91
C TRP A 39 -7.97 -3.83 -14.34
N GLN A 40 -9.09 -3.46 -14.95
CA GLN A 40 -10.41 -3.91 -14.51
C GLN A 40 -10.56 -5.43 -14.62
N SER A 41 -10.05 -6.03 -15.71
CA SER A 41 -10.06 -7.49 -15.88
C SER A 41 -9.21 -8.19 -14.84
N PHE A 42 -8.05 -7.63 -14.51
CA PHE A 42 -7.17 -8.17 -13.48
C PHE A 42 -7.88 -8.20 -12.12
N LEU A 43 -8.49 -7.09 -11.73
CA LEU A 43 -9.23 -7.01 -10.47
C LEU A 43 -10.32 -8.08 -10.42
N LYS A 44 -11.11 -8.16 -11.46
CA LYS A 44 -12.23 -9.10 -11.53
C LYS A 44 -11.77 -10.55 -11.46
N SER A 45 -10.71 -10.90 -12.19
CA SER A 45 -10.21 -12.28 -12.23
C SER A 45 -9.59 -12.73 -10.90
N HIS A 46 -9.18 -11.79 -10.06
CA HIS A 46 -8.61 -12.10 -8.74
C HIS A 46 -9.62 -11.87 -7.59
N GLY A 47 -10.87 -11.66 -7.90
CA GLY A 47 -11.91 -11.46 -6.88
C GLY A 47 -11.79 -10.15 -6.13
N LEU A 48 -11.20 -9.14 -6.75
CA LEU A 48 -10.99 -7.83 -6.15
C LEU A 48 -12.05 -6.83 -6.63
N GLU A 49 -12.37 -5.89 -5.78
CA GLU A 49 -13.28 -4.80 -6.13
C GLU A 49 -12.48 -3.51 -6.33
N GLY A 50 -12.76 -2.79 -7.39
CA GLY A 50 -12.11 -1.52 -7.68
C GLY A 50 -12.85 -0.36 -7.04
N SER A 51 -12.08 0.56 -6.46
CA SER A 51 -12.54 1.86 -6.01
C SER A 51 -11.63 2.91 -6.62
N MET A 52 -12.20 4.01 -7.05
CA MET A 52 -11.44 5.04 -7.73
C MET A 52 -11.72 6.41 -7.11
N SER A 53 -10.67 7.22 -6.96
CA SER A 53 -10.83 8.58 -6.46
C SER A 53 -11.67 9.40 -7.43
N ARG A 54 -12.41 10.36 -6.91
CA ARG A 54 -13.16 11.30 -7.72
C ARG A 54 -12.20 12.19 -8.48
N ARG A 55 -12.60 12.56 -9.67
CA ARG A 55 -11.77 13.39 -10.54
C ARG A 55 -11.43 14.72 -9.86
N GLY A 56 -10.13 15.02 -9.82
CA GLY A 56 -9.64 16.26 -9.21
C GLY A 56 -9.77 16.34 -7.70
N ASN A 57 -10.12 15.26 -7.01
CA ASN A 57 -10.26 15.25 -5.57
C ASN A 57 -9.06 14.62 -4.89
N CYS A 58 -8.15 15.46 -4.41
CA CYS A 58 -6.93 14.99 -3.74
C CYS A 58 -7.20 14.35 -2.37
N HIS A 59 -8.31 14.64 -1.74
CA HIS A 59 -8.65 14.06 -0.43
C HIS A 59 -8.90 12.56 -0.50
N ASP A 60 -9.38 12.08 -1.64
CA ASP A 60 -9.63 10.65 -1.84
C ASP A 60 -8.34 9.82 -1.79
N ASN A 61 -7.19 10.45 -2.07
CA ASN A 61 -5.88 9.78 -2.09
C ASN A 61 -4.98 10.18 -0.91
N ALA A 62 -5.49 10.93 0.04
CA ALA A 62 -4.68 11.52 1.11
C ALA A 62 -3.92 10.47 1.94
N VAL A 63 -4.50 9.31 2.17
CA VAL A 63 -3.87 8.25 2.97
C VAL A 63 -2.61 7.72 2.27
N ALA A 64 -2.71 7.39 0.99
CA ALA A 64 -1.56 6.91 0.22
C ALA A 64 -0.48 7.98 0.10
N GLU A 65 -0.88 9.22 -0.19
CA GLU A 65 0.06 10.34 -0.30
C GLU A 65 0.79 10.60 1.01
N SER A 66 0.10 10.50 2.14
CA SER A 66 0.69 10.65 3.46
C SER A 66 1.79 9.62 3.71
N PHE A 67 1.55 8.37 3.35
CA PHE A 67 2.57 7.32 3.47
C PHE A 67 3.83 7.67 2.69
N PHE A 68 3.68 8.07 1.43
CA PHE A 68 4.84 8.41 0.59
C PHE A 68 5.59 9.64 1.10
N GLN A 69 4.89 10.61 1.63
CA GLN A 69 5.54 11.77 2.26
C GLN A 69 6.39 11.36 3.47
N LEU A 70 5.86 10.46 4.30
CA LEU A 70 6.61 9.94 5.44
C LEU A 70 7.85 9.17 5.02
N LEU A 71 7.71 8.28 4.04
CA LEU A 71 8.83 7.52 3.49
C LEU A 71 9.92 8.44 2.99
N LYS A 72 9.57 9.45 2.20
CA LYS A 72 10.51 10.40 1.65
C LYS A 72 11.21 11.20 2.75
N ARG A 73 10.44 11.73 3.69
CA ARG A 73 10.97 12.59 4.75
C ARG A 73 11.80 11.82 5.76
N GLU A 74 11.36 10.63 6.15
CA GLU A 74 12.00 9.87 7.22
C GLU A 74 13.17 9.03 6.74
N ARG A 75 13.21 8.69 5.46
CA ARG A 75 14.26 7.81 4.96
C ARG A 75 14.94 8.30 3.68
N ILE A 76 14.20 8.48 2.61
CA ILE A 76 14.79 8.69 1.27
C ILE A 76 15.59 9.98 1.19
N LYS A 77 15.06 11.10 1.68
CA LYS A 77 15.73 12.41 1.59
C LYS A 77 16.98 12.53 2.47
N LYS A 78 17.19 11.60 3.37
CA LYS A 78 18.33 11.61 4.30
C LYS A 78 19.54 10.86 3.76
N LYS A 79 19.42 10.18 2.62
CA LYS A 79 20.44 9.28 2.10
C LYS A 79 20.66 9.50 0.62
N ILE A 80 21.89 9.19 0.19
CA ILE A 80 22.26 9.11 -1.22
C ILE A 80 22.54 7.63 -1.50
N TYR A 81 21.81 7.07 -2.45
CA TYR A 81 21.96 5.65 -2.79
C TYR A 81 22.90 5.48 -3.97
N GLY A 82 23.84 4.55 -3.85
CA GLY A 82 24.76 4.23 -4.93
C GLY A 82 24.12 3.40 -6.03
N THR A 83 23.15 2.54 -5.68
CA THR A 83 22.48 1.66 -6.64
C THR A 83 20.99 1.59 -6.34
N ARG A 84 20.24 1.04 -7.31
CA ARG A 84 18.81 0.74 -7.12
C ARG A 84 18.58 -0.31 -6.05
N GLU A 85 19.47 -1.28 -5.97
CA GLU A 85 19.41 -2.37 -4.98
C GLU A 85 19.54 -1.83 -3.57
N GLU A 86 20.44 -0.87 -3.36
CA GLU A 86 20.58 -0.20 -2.08
C GLU A 86 19.30 0.56 -1.70
N ALA A 87 18.74 1.30 -2.64
CA ALA A 87 17.49 2.03 -2.40
C ALA A 87 16.35 1.07 -2.08
N ARG A 88 16.22 -0.01 -2.83
CA ARG A 88 15.18 -1.02 -2.61
C ARG A 88 15.31 -1.67 -1.24
N SER A 89 16.52 -2.04 -0.87
CA SER A 89 16.79 -2.66 0.44
C SER A 89 16.44 -1.72 1.58
N ASP A 90 16.80 -0.45 1.47
CA ASP A 90 16.52 0.54 2.50
C ASP A 90 15.02 0.84 2.61
N ILE A 91 14.31 0.91 1.49
CA ILE A 91 12.86 1.10 1.50
C ILE A 91 12.16 -0.11 2.11
N PHE A 92 12.59 -1.32 1.75
CA PHE A 92 12.07 -2.54 2.35
C PHE A 92 12.27 -2.55 3.86
N ASP A 93 13.46 -2.18 4.31
CA ASP A 93 13.78 -2.10 5.73
C ASP A 93 12.88 -1.08 6.44
N TYR A 94 12.68 0.09 5.85
CA TYR A 94 11.78 1.09 6.41
C TYR A 94 10.36 0.56 6.57
N ILE A 95 9.81 -0.06 5.53
CA ILE A 95 8.43 -0.53 5.54
C ILE A 95 8.27 -1.70 6.52
N GLU A 96 9.10 -2.73 6.40
CA GLU A 96 8.91 -3.98 7.14
C GLU A 96 9.42 -3.92 8.58
N MET A 97 10.60 -3.33 8.76
CA MET A 97 11.28 -3.37 10.05
C MET A 97 10.95 -2.16 10.92
N PHE A 98 10.40 -1.10 10.33
CA PHE A 98 10.08 0.10 11.10
C PHE A 98 8.61 0.51 10.96
N TYR A 99 8.15 0.85 9.75
CA TYR A 99 6.81 1.41 9.56
C TYR A 99 5.72 0.45 10.05
N ASN A 100 5.73 -0.77 9.56
CA ASN A 100 4.69 -1.74 9.90
C ASN A 100 4.82 -2.30 11.31
N SER A 101 6.04 -2.46 11.82
CA SER A 101 6.27 -3.17 13.08
C SER A 101 6.57 -2.27 14.27
N LYS A 102 7.03 -1.03 14.06
CA LYS A 102 7.47 -0.16 15.17
C LYS A 102 6.88 1.25 15.14
N ARG A 103 6.58 1.80 13.96
CA ARG A 103 6.11 3.18 13.87
C ARG A 103 4.70 3.29 14.42
N ARG A 104 4.53 4.15 15.43
CA ARG A 104 3.24 4.40 16.06
C ARG A 104 2.40 5.36 15.22
N HIS A 105 1.10 5.16 15.24
CA HIS A 105 0.13 5.98 14.50
C HIS A 105 -1.00 6.42 15.45
N GLY A 106 -1.31 7.70 15.45
CA GLY A 106 -2.37 8.26 16.29
C GLY A 106 -3.74 7.65 15.99
N SER A 107 -4.03 7.43 14.71
CA SER A 107 -5.30 6.85 14.27
C SER A 107 -5.47 5.38 14.63
N SER A 108 -4.40 4.71 15.05
CA SER A 108 -4.37 3.29 15.40
C SER A 108 -4.05 3.08 16.88
N ASP A 109 -4.61 3.89 17.77
CA ASP A 109 -4.38 3.85 19.21
C ASP A 109 -2.90 3.89 19.57
N LYS A 110 -2.11 4.65 18.82
CA LYS A 110 -0.66 4.78 18.96
C LYS A 110 0.10 3.45 18.79
N MET A 111 -0.46 2.53 18.04
CA MET A 111 0.18 1.25 17.73
C MET A 111 0.77 1.23 16.33
N PRO A 112 1.84 0.44 16.10
CA PRO A 112 2.28 0.13 14.75
C PRO A 112 1.20 -0.66 13.97
N PRO A 113 1.20 -0.58 12.63
CA PRO A 113 0.20 -1.27 11.81
C PRO A 113 0.06 -2.78 12.08
N THR A 114 1.16 -3.51 12.21
CA THR A 114 1.11 -4.97 12.46
C THR A 114 0.47 -5.30 13.81
N GLU A 115 0.78 -4.53 14.84
CA GLU A 115 0.20 -4.73 16.16
C GLU A 115 -1.29 -4.42 16.16
N TYR A 116 -1.68 -3.33 15.51
CA TYR A 116 -3.09 -2.94 15.37
C TYR A 116 -3.89 -4.02 14.63
N GLU A 117 -3.34 -4.55 13.55
CA GLU A 117 -3.97 -5.61 12.77
C GLU A 117 -4.14 -6.89 13.59
N LYS A 118 -3.12 -7.30 14.33
CA LYS A 118 -3.20 -8.47 15.22
C LYS A 118 -4.27 -8.31 16.28
N ARG A 119 -4.39 -7.12 16.83
CA ARG A 119 -5.41 -6.82 17.83
C ARG A 119 -6.80 -6.89 17.25
N TYR A 120 -6.97 -6.40 16.03
CA TYR A 120 -8.24 -6.46 15.31
C TYR A 120 -8.69 -7.91 15.13
N TYR A 121 -7.82 -8.78 14.66
CA TYR A 121 -8.16 -10.19 14.45
C TYR A 121 -8.44 -10.93 15.75
N ARG A 122 -7.75 -10.61 16.81
CA ARG A 122 -8.04 -11.18 18.14
C ARG A 122 -9.44 -10.84 18.63
N ARG A 123 -9.89 -9.61 18.40
CA ARG A 123 -11.26 -9.21 18.72
C ARG A 123 -12.29 -10.01 17.96
N LEU A 124 -12.04 -10.26 16.68
CA LEU A 124 -12.94 -11.06 15.87
C LEU A 124 -13.04 -12.49 16.39
N GLU A 125 -11.93 -13.09 16.83
CA GLU A 125 -11.90 -14.44 17.34
C GLU A 125 -12.61 -14.57 18.70
N SER A 126 -12.67 -13.51 19.47
CA SER A 126 -13.28 -13.53 20.80
C SER A 126 -14.80 -13.30 20.80
N VAL A 127 -15.40 -13.09 19.64
CA VAL A 127 -16.85 -12.84 19.49
C VAL A 127 -17.60 -14.13 19.20
#